data_6cc9b42c51a99f9441f1c856515bd66b
#
_entry.id   6cc9b42c51a99f9441f1c856515bd66b
#
_cell.length_a   1.000
_cell.length_b   1.000
_cell.length_c   1.000
_cell.angle_alpha   90.00
_cell.angle_beta   90.00
_cell.angle_gamma   90.00
#
_symmetry.space_group_name_H-M   'P 1'
#
loop_
_entity.id
_entity.type
_entity.pdbx_description
1 polymer ?
#
loop_
_entity_poly.entity_id
_entity_poly.type
_entity_poly.pdbx_seq_one_letter_code
_entity_poly.pdbx_strand_id
1 'polypeptide(L)' 'MEEPVTVYSFEVWDQQQGAYIAQRLKSPAARIERIAKARIIVGTAEEVDAAALDPHGRYNPLP' A
#
# COMPACT_ATOMS: atom_id res chain seq x y z
N MET A 1 13.77 19.27 -1.44
CA MET A 1 13.86 18.00 -2.20
C MET A 1 13.20 16.91 -1.40
N GLU A 2 12.25 16.23 -2.00
CA GLU A 2 11.53 15.18 -1.31
C GLU A 2 12.34 13.89 -1.30
N GLU A 3 12.25 13.15 -0.21
CA GLU A 3 12.92 11.85 -0.13
C GLU A 3 12.05 10.78 -0.77
N PRO A 4 12.67 9.80 -1.43
CA PRO A 4 11.88 8.70 -2.00
C PRO A 4 11.29 7.84 -0.90
N VAL A 5 10.09 7.34 -1.16
CA VAL A 5 9.38 6.44 -0.26
C VAL A 5 9.07 5.17 -1.02
N THR A 6 9.35 4.03 -0.42
CA THR A 6 9.00 2.75 -1.03
C THR A 6 7.58 2.39 -0.61
N VAL A 7 6.73 2.14 -1.60
CA VAL A 7 5.34 1.73 -1.37
C VAL A 7 5.13 0.36 -1.98
N TYR A 8 4.11 -0.34 -1.49
CA TYR A 8 3.81 -1.70 -1.90
C TYR A 8 2.32 -1.85 -2.16
N SER A 9 1.97 -2.71 -3.10
CA SER A 9 0.60 -3.21 -3.18
C SER A 9 0.40 -4.20 -2.05
N PHE A 10 -0.80 -4.26 -1.53
CA PHE A 10 -1.11 -5.16 -0.42
C PHE A 10 -2.55 -5.64 -0.54
N GLU A 11 -2.85 -6.68 0.21
CA GLU A 11 -4.19 -7.26 0.24
C GLU A 11 -4.62 -7.43 1.69
N VAL A 12 -5.92 -7.37 1.90
CA VAL A 12 -6.53 -7.46 3.23
C VAL A 12 -7.50 -8.62 3.24
N TRP A 13 -7.47 -9.41 4.30
CA TRP A 13 -8.40 -10.53 4.44
C TRP A 13 -9.82 -10.02 4.60
N ASP A 14 -10.72 -10.53 3.76
CA ASP A 14 -12.15 -10.24 3.83
C ASP A 14 -12.85 -11.47 4.37
N GLN A 15 -13.40 -11.35 5.58
CA GLN A 15 -14.01 -12.47 6.25
C GLN A 15 -15.30 -12.91 5.58
N GLN A 16 -16.02 -11.97 4.98
CA GLN A 16 -17.27 -12.31 4.30
C GLN A 16 -17.03 -13.10 3.03
N GLN A 17 -15.97 -12.78 2.31
CA GLN A 17 -15.65 -13.48 1.08
C GLN A 17 -14.72 -14.67 1.31
N GLY A 18 -14.11 -14.75 2.49
CA GLY A 18 -13.17 -15.81 2.79
C GLY A 18 -11.92 -15.77 1.92
N ALA A 19 -11.47 -14.58 1.57
CA ALA A 19 -10.34 -14.41 0.67
C ALA A 19 -9.63 -13.08 0.92
N TYR A 20 -8.38 -13.00 0.47
CA TYR A 20 -7.65 -11.74 0.48
C TYR A 20 -8.10 -10.89 -0.70
N ILE A 21 -8.35 -9.62 -0.44
CA ILE A 21 -8.79 -8.65 -1.46
C ILE A 21 -7.67 -7.65 -1.69
N ALA A 22 -7.17 -7.58 -2.91
CA ALA A 22 -6.12 -6.64 -3.26
C ALA A 22 -6.65 -5.21 -3.16
N GLN A 23 -5.83 -4.35 -2.55
CA GLN A 23 -6.18 -2.95 -2.39
C GLN A 23 -5.66 -2.16 -3.59
N ARG A 24 -6.42 -1.16 -4.01
CA ARG A 24 -6.06 -0.38 -5.19
C ARG A 24 -4.89 0.57 -4.93
N LEU A 25 -4.83 1.12 -3.74
CA LEU A 25 -3.78 2.08 -3.38
C LEU A 25 -2.60 1.36 -2.76
N LYS A 26 -1.41 1.85 -3.06
CA LYS A 26 -0.19 1.34 -2.45
C LYS A 26 0.12 2.14 -1.19
N SER A 27 0.86 1.54 -0.27
CA SER A 27 1.23 2.18 0.98
C SER A 27 2.63 1.76 1.39
N PRO A 28 3.32 2.61 2.21
CA PRO A 28 4.57 2.19 2.81
C PRO A 28 4.36 1.02 3.76
N ALA A 29 5.40 0.20 3.96
CA ALA A 29 5.32 -0.98 4.80
C ALA A 29 4.85 -0.65 6.22
N ALA A 30 5.34 0.44 6.79
CA ALA A 30 4.97 0.83 8.16
C ALA A 30 3.48 1.07 8.31
N ARG A 31 2.84 1.60 7.25
CA ARG A 31 1.40 1.81 7.28
C ARG A 31 0.64 0.49 7.13
N ILE A 32 1.12 -0.38 6.24
CA ILE A 32 0.47 -1.67 6.00
C ILE A 32 0.51 -2.53 7.28
N GLU A 33 1.61 -2.46 8.03
CA GLU A 33 1.75 -3.22 9.26
C GLU A 33 0.70 -2.84 10.32
N ARG A 34 0.12 -1.66 10.22
CA ARG A 34 -0.92 -1.21 11.16
C ARG A 34 -2.31 -1.66 10.77
N ILE A 35 -2.46 -2.20 9.56
CA ILE A 35 -3.77 -2.65 9.08
C ILE A 35 -3.93 -4.11 9.48
N ALA A 36 -5.00 -4.40 10.22
CA ALA A 36 -5.26 -5.76 10.66
C ALA A 36 -5.48 -6.68 9.47
N LYS A 37 -4.83 -7.84 9.49
CA LYS A 37 -4.99 -8.89 8.47
C LYS A 37 -4.56 -8.46 7.08
N ALA A 38 -3.69 -7.46 6.99
CA ALA A 38 -3.12 -7.04 5.71
C ALA A 38 -1.79 -7.74 5.47
N ARG A 39 -1.47 -7.97 4.20
CA ARG A 39 -0.16 -8.51 3.85
C ARG A 39 0.31 -7.88 2.54
N ILE A 40 1.63 -7.68 2.45
CA ILE A 40 2.25 -7.10 1.26
C ILE A 40 2.28 -8.15 0.16
N ILE A 41 1.97 -7.73 -1.06
CA ILE A 41 2.09 -8.58 -2.24
C ILE A 41 3.53 -8.51 -2.71
N VAL A 42 4.22 -9.65 -2.74
CA VAL A 42 5.62 -9.74 -3.11
C VAL A 42 5.81 -9.26 -4.54
N GLY A 43 6.89 -8.50 -4.77
CA GLY A 43 7.24 -8.04 -6.11
C GLY A 43 6.56 -6.75 -6.53
N THR A 44 5.91 -6.05 -5.61
CA THR A 44 5.16 -4.82 -5.95
C THR A 44 5.82 -3.56 -5.41
N ALA A 45 7.03 -3.63 -4.88
CA ALA A 45 7.72 -2.47 -4.34
C ALA A 45 7.93 -1.42 -5.43
N GLU A 46 7.67 -0.16 -5.08
CA GLU A 46 7.85 0.94 -6.02
C GLU A 46 8.35 2.15 -5.25
N GLU A 47 9.37 2.81 -5.76
CA GLU A 47 9.85 4.06 -5.16
C GLU A 47 9.12 5.23 -5.75
N VAL A 48 8.54 6.07 -4.90
CA VAL A 48 7.83 7.27 -5.33
C VAL A 48 8.30 8.45 -4.51
N ASP A 49 8.07 9.64 -5.04
CA ASP A 49 8.34 10.87 -4.30
C ASP A 49 7.31 10.99 -3.17
N ALA A 50 7.77 11.39 -1.98
CA ALA A 50 6.88 11.58 -0.85
C ALA A 50 5.75 12.55 -1.18
N ALA A 51 5.99 13.52 -2.06
CA ALA A 51 4.97 14.47 -2.48
C ALA A 51 3.85 13.82 -3.29
N ALA A 52 4.06 12.62 -3.81
CA ALA A 52 3.04 11.91 -4.57
C ALA A 52 2.04 11.16 -3.67
N LEU A 53 2.30 11.12 -2.37
CA LEU A 53 1.40 10.46 -1.43
C LEU A 53 0.23 11.36 -1.08
N ASP A 54 -0.93 10.76 -0.83
CA ASP A 54 -2.09 11.54 -0.40
C ASP A 54 -1.94 11.94 1.08
N PRO A 55 -2.88 12.74 1.63
CA PRO A 55 -2.77 13.17 3.03
C PRO A 55 -2.74 12.01 4.04
N HIS A 56 -3.18 10.83 3.61
CA HIS A 56 -3.15 9.64 4.47
C HIS A 56 -1.92 8.78 4.23
N GLY A 57 -0.98 9.24 3.41
CA GLY A 57 0.25 8.52 3.13
C GLY A 57 0.10 7.39 2.11
N ARG A 58 -0.96 7.40 1.30
CA ARG A 58 -1.21 6.36 0.30
C ARG A 58 -0.82 6.84 -1.09
N TYR A 59 -0.44 5.92 -1.93
CA TYR A 59 -0.06 6.21 -3.31
C TYR A 59 -1.04 5.56 -4.28
N ASN A 60 -1.58 6.36 -5.20
CA ASN A 60 -2.46 5.87 -6.25
C ASN A 60 -1.63 5.62 -7.50
N PRO A 61 -1.38 4.35 -7.89
CA PRO A 61 -0.55 4.04 -9.05
C PRO A 61 -1.23 4.32 -10.38
N LEU A 62 -2.54 4.56 -10.37
CA LEU A 62 -3.26 4.85 -11.60
C LEU A 62 -3.35 6.36 -11.80
N PRO A 63 -3.07 6.83 -13.01
CA PRO A 63 -3.19 8.26 -13.31
C PRO A 63 -4.63 8.74 -13.23
#